data_30d47e56b368caff3fac7980d1637ec1
#
_entry.id   30d47e56b368caff3fac7980d1637ec1
#
_cell.length_a   1.000
_cell.length_b   1.000
_cell.length_c   1.000
_cell.angle_alpha   90.00
_cell.angle_beta   90.00
_cell.angle_gamma   90.00
#
_symmetry.space_group_name_H-M   'P 1'
#
loop_
_entity.id
_entity.type
_entity.pdbx_description
1 polymer ?
#
loop_
_entity_poly.entity_id
_entity_poly.type
_entity_poly.pdbx_seq_one_letter_code
_entity_poly.pdbx_strand_id
1 'polypeptide(L)'
;MNPLRLFSIGLLIAMVTSCGIIESKQLGKPGPTPGRRDYTWTVDTLANEPGGFIYDIWGSSPNDVWAGSPTGVHVLWHFDGTKWAPWPHAQQISPGFDIQCLYGFARDDVWGGSDNGELYHFNGEKWSVAFTYSIKGMGQPEFINIWGTSPTDIYAVGWAWPDTATSGASVRSFLLHYDGRSWKQLFVTNFGVDFQRVRVEHGEVLIAGEKLGPPDTNMIYGYVNGRLDELLSKTSDEAYTVWMNDVENEVYFDVGNTIEIYRRGHFFPVMALPDSETVVGVSGRNKNDLFIYTFGGVLHYNGTNTTYLLRIPEDMPDSPFREMLFKNQVFFTVWDVKSGVTNLIYHGVLADTTKTNHIQ
;
A
#
# COMPACT_ATOMS: atom_id res chain seq x y z
N MET A 1 80.39 -12.54 -48.04
CA MET A 1 79.87 -13.04 -49.33
C MET A 1 78.38 -12.98 -49.23
N ASN A 2 77.76 -11.99 -49.78
CA ASN A 2 76.37 -11.71 -49.75
C ASN A 2 75.83 -11.65 -51.18
N PRO A 3 74.70 -12.11 -51.50
CA PRO A 3 73.93 -11.54 -52.60
C PRO A 3 72.65 -10.85 -52.17
N LEU A 4 72.52 -9.64 -52.69
CA LEU A 4 71.33 -8.80 -52.74
C LEU A 4 70.12 -9.61 -53.31
N ARG A 5 68.96 -9.39 -52.76
CA ARG A 5 67.68 -9.62 -53.44
C ARG A 5 66.86 -8.36 -53.45
N LEU A 6 66.54 -7.93 -54.64
CA LEU A 6 65.61 -6.85 -54.96
C LEU A 6 64.17 -7.28 -54.48
N PHE A 7 63.49 -6.36 -53.85
CA PHE A 7 62.03 -6.49 -53.64
C PHE A 7 61.33 -5.43 -54.50
N SER A 8 60.44 -5.94 -55.34
CA SER A 8 59.56 -5.14 -56.17
C SER A 8 58.46 -4.54 -55.31
N ILE A 9 58.23 -3.26 -55.44
CA ILE A 9 57.09 -2.57 -54.80
C ILE A 9 55.89 -2.74 -55.69
N GLY A 10 54.93 -3.59 -55.24
CA GLY A 10 53.62 -3.67 -55.84
C GLY A 10 52.67 -2.72 -55.10
N LEU A 11 52.19 -1.71 -55.81
CA LEU A 11 51.19 -0.72 -55.32
C LEU A 11 49.80 -1.38 -55.32
N LEU A 12 49.31 -1.74 -54.17
CA LEU A 12 47.93 -2.22 -53.99
C LEU A 12 47.02 -1.05 -53.66
N ILE A 13 46.19 -0.64 -54.62
CA ILE A 13 45.12 0.33 -54.40
C ILE A 13 44.00 -0.37 -53.68
N ALA A 14 43.83 -0.13 -52.39
CA ALA A 14 42.68 -0.56 -51.63
C ALA A 14 41.53 0.42 -51.85
N MET A 15 40.51 -0.01 -52.58
CA MET A 15 39.21 0.69 -52.60
C MET A 15 38.58 0.55 -51.23
N VAL A 16 38.48 1.62 -50.48
CA VAL A 16 37.68 1.71 -49.26
C VAL A 16 36.23 1.92 -49.66
N THR A 17 35.47 0.86 -49.74
CA THR A 17 34.00 0.97 -49.76
C THR A 17 33.55 1.34 -48.35
N SER A 18 33.18 2.63 -48.18
CA SER A 18 32.49 3.14 -46.99
C SER A 18 31.13 2.49 -46.89
N CYS A 19 31.05 1.36 -46.19
CA CYS A 19 29.78 0.82 -45.72
C CYS A 19 29.37 1.64 -44.48
N GLY A 20 28.48 2.62 -44.67
CA GLY A 20 27.89 3.36 -43.56
C GLY A 20 27.18 2.41 -42.64
N ILE A 21 27.77 2.16 -41.47
CA ILE A 21 27.07 1.50 -40.35
C ILE A 21 26.02 2.50 -39.88
N ILE A 22 24.78 2.28 -40.28
CA ILE A 22 23.63 2.92 -39.64
C ILE A 22 23.60 2.36 -38.22
N GLU A 23 24.15 3.08 -37.26
CA GLU A 23 23.86 2.83 -35.84
C GLU A 23 22.35 2.92 -35.68
N SER A 24 21.73 1.77 -35.53
CA SER A 24 20.37 1.72 -35.05
C SER A 24 20.41 2.30 -33.62
N LYS A 25 19.99 3.57 -33.48
CA LYS A 25 19.65 4.13 -32.17
C LYS A 25 18.69 3.12 -31.52
N GLN A 26 19.18 2.39 -30.53
CA GLN A 26 18.28 1.66 -29.64
C GLN A 26 17.34 2.71 -29.08
N LEU A 27 16.11 2.70 -29.55
CA LEU A 27 15.01 3.40 -28.91
C LEU A 27 14.98 2.83 -27.49
N GLY A 28 15.39 3.62 -26.50
CA GLY A 28 15.30 3.25 -25.10
C GLY A 28 13.89 2.74 -24.84
N LYS A 29 13.75 1.73 -23.99
CA LYS A 29 12.41 1.28 -23.58
C LYS A 29 11.57 2.51 -23.25
N PRO A 30 10.34 2.63 -23.78
CA PRO A 30 9.47 3.74 -23.42
C PRO A 30 9.47 3.87 -21.90
N GLY A 31 9.66 5.07 -21.39
CA GLY A 31 9.52 5.33 -19.96
C GLY A 31 8.09 4.98 -19.50
N PRO A 32 7.86 4.81 -18.19
CA PRO A 32 6.53 4.52 -17.70
C PRO A 32 5.53 5.55 -18.22
N THR A 33 4.34 5.06 -18.60
CA THR A 33 3.28 5.91 -19.13
C THR A 33 2.88 6.95 -18.09
N PRO A 34 2.78 8.24 -18.46
CA PRO A 34 2.28 9.27 -17.56
C PRO A 34 0.89 8.93 -17.03
N GLY A 35 0.67 9.25 -15.76
CA GLY A 35 -0.63 9.04 -15.13
C GLY A 35 -1.72 9.89 -15.77
N ARG A 36 -2.87 9.29 -16.00
CA ARG A 36 -4.06 9.95 -16.55
C ARG A 36 -4.90 10.54 -15.43
N ARG A 37 -5.70 11.60 -15.77
CA ARG A 37 -6.54 12.33 -14.81
C ARG A 37 -7.98 12.49 -15.27
N ASP A 38 -8.32 12.00 -16.43
CA ASP A 38 -9.63 12.10 -17.06
C ASP A 38 -10.63 11.06 -16.50
N TYR A 39 -10.77 11.06 -15.18
CA TYR A 39 -11.72 10.20 -14.46
C TYR A 39 -13.14 10.77 -14.52
N THR A 40 -14.11 9.89 -14.74
CA THR A 40 -15.50 10.12 -14.39
C THR A 40 -15.74 9.55 -12.99
N TRP A 41 -16.32 10.35 -12.11
CA TRP A 41 -16.50 10.00 -10.71
C TRP A 41 -17.94 9.64 -10.38
N THR A 42 -18.11 8.60 -9.59
CA THR A 42 -19.33 8.31 -8.82
C THR A 42 -18.98 8.26 -7.34
N VAL A 43 -19.97 8.50 -6.48
CA VAL A 43 -19.79 8.44 -5.03
C VAL A 43 -20.86 7.49 -4.48
N ASP A 44 -20.41 6.42 -3.88
CA ASP A 44 -21.25 5.48 -3.16
C ASP A 44 -21.23 5.79 -1.67
N THR A 45 -22.37 5.67 -1.02
CA THR A 45 -22.52 5.87 0.42
C THR A 45 -22.71 4.52 1.11
N LEU A 46 -21.80 4.17 1.99
CA LEU A 46 -21.91 2.98 2.83
C LEU A 46 -22.35 3.40 4.24
N ALA A 47 -23.66 3.37 4.48
CA ALA A 47 -24.22 3.67 5.79
C ALA A 47 -23.89 2.52 6.77
N ASN A 48 -23.17 2.82 7.82
CA ASN A 48 -22.76 1.86 8.84
C ASN A 48 -23.01 2.43 10.24
N GLU A 49 -24.28 2.63 10.59
CA GLU A 49 -24.66 3.14 11.91
C GLU A 49 -24.85 2.02 12.95
N PRO A 50 -24.49 2.28 14.21
CA PRO A 50 -23.75 3.43 14.73
C PRO A 50 -22.24 3.24 14.65
N GLY A 51 -21.52 4.24 14.14
CA GLY A 51 -20.08 4.39 14.39
C GLY A 51 -19.11 3.51 13.59
N GLY A 52 -19.54 2.88 12.49
CA GLY A 52 -18.67 2.00 11.70
C GLY A 52 -17.89 2.75 10.62
N PHE A 53 -16.57 2.83 10.77
CA PHE A 53 -15.66 3.38 9.76
C PHE A 53 -15.06 2.28 8.90
N ILE A 54 -14.93 2.51 7.60
CA ILE A 54 -14.16 1.63 6.73
C ILE A 54 -12.67 1.86 7.00
N TYR A 55 -12.00 0.82 7.48
CA TYR A 55 -10.58 0.86 7.85
C TYR A 55 -9.68 0.36 6.74
N ASP A 56 -10.20 -0.48 5.85
CA ASP A 56 -9.42 -0.98 4.74
C ASP A 56 -10.28 -1.36 3.54
N ILE A 57 -9.67 -1.35 2.35
CA ILE A 57 -10.29 -1.71 1.08
C ILE A 57 -9.30 -2.54 0.25
N TRP A 58 -9.78 -3.63 -0.30
CA TRP A 58 -8.99 -4.48 -1.20
C TRP A 58 -9.87 -5.07 -2.29
N GLY A 59 -9.33 -5.29 -3.49
CA GLY A 59 -10.06 -5.92 -4.57
C GLY A 59 -9.19 -6.70 -5.53
N SER A 60 -9.70 -7.83 -6.02
CA SER A 60 -9.05 -8.63 -7.05
C SER A 60 -9.23 -8.03 -8.45
N SER A 61 -10.28 -7.27 -8.65
CA SER A 61 -10.63 -6.59 -9.90
C SER A 61 -11.56 -5.40 -9.62
N PRO A 62 -11.77 -4.50 -10.61
CA PRO A 62 -12.74 -3.40 -10.46
C PRO A 62 -14.19 -3.85 -10.20
N ASN A 63 -14.49 -5.12 -10.42
CA ASN A 63 -15.82 -5.71 -10.20
C ASN A 63 -15.86 -6.67 -9.00
N ASP A 64 -14.83 -6.63 -8.16
CA ASP A 64 -14.70 -7.49 -6.99
C ASP A 64 -13.84 -6.76 -5.95
N VAL A 65 -14.51 -5.92 -5.13
CA VAL A 65 -13.84 -5.08 -4.14
C VAL A 65 -14.49 -5.27 -2.78
N TRP A 66 -13.68 -5.45 -1.76
CA TRP A 66 -14.06 -5.61 -0.36
C TRP A 66 -13.73 -4.36 0.43
N ALA A 67 -14.58 -4.00 1.38
CA ALA A 67 -14.32 -2.92 2.34
C ALA A 67 -14.63 -3.40 3.75
N GLY A 68 -13.67 -3.26 4.65
CA GLY A 68 -13.71 -3.77 6.02
C GLY A 68 -13.88 -2.67 7.06
N SER A 69 -14.60 -2.97 8.13
CA SER A 69 -14.81 -2.12 9.29
C SER A 69 -14.67 -2.95 10.58
N PRO A 70 -13.93 -2.50 11.60
CA PRO A 70 -13.89 -3.20 12.88
C PRO A 70 -15.12 -2.91 13.75
N THR A 71 -15.90 -1.90 13.40
CA THR A 71 -17.04 -1.44 14.21
C THR A 71 -18.28 -1.21 13.36
N GLY A 72 -19.43 -1.10 14.02
CA GLY A 72 -20.71 -0.82 13.38
C GLY A 72 -21.54 -2.07 13.13
N VAL A 73 -22.68 -1.86 12.45
CA VAL A 73 -23.64 -2.94 12.15
C VAL A 73 -23.16 -3.85 11.02
N HIS A 74 -22.47 -3.24 10.06
CA HIS A 74 -21.93 -3.92 8.88
C HIS A 74 -20.40 -3.82 8.88
N VAL A 75 -19.75 -4.90 9.23
CA VAL A 75 -18.28 -4.96 9.38
C VAL A 75 -17.56 -5.36 8.09
N LEU A 76 -18.31 -5.78 7.07
CA LEU A 76 -17.74 -6.17 5.78
C LEU A 76 -18.73 -5.87 4.65
N TRP A 77 -18.24 -5.21 3.61
CA TRP A 77 -18.95 -4.85 2.40
C TRP A 77 -18.26 -5.45 1.17
N HIS A 78 -19.07 -5.75 0.16
CA HIS A 78 -18.59 -6.27 -1.11
C HIS A 78 -19.21 -5.52 -2.29
N PHE A 79 -18.38 -5.11 -3.24
CA PHE A 79 -18.76 -4.51 -4.53
C PHE A 79 -18.69 -5.58 -5.61
N ASP A 80 -19.79 -5.83 -6.28
CA ASP A 80 -19.94 -6.86 -7.30
C ASP A 80 -19.71 -6.35 -8.75
N GLY A 81 -19.21 -5.11 -8.88
CA GLY A 81 -19.06 -4.41 -10.15
C GLY A 81 -20.25 -3.52 -10.51
N THR A 82 -21.35 -3.59 -9.76
CA THR A 82 -22.55 -2.79 -9.97
C THR A 82 -22.98 -2.03 -8.73
N LYS A 83 -22.86 -2.64 -7.57
CA LYS A 83 -23.27 -2.06 -6.28
C LYS A 83 -22.48 -2.61 -5.12
N TRP A 84 -22.39 -1.82 -4.07
CA TRP A 84 -21.97 -2.26 -2.75
C TRP A 84 -23.12 -2.92 -2.00
N ALA A 85 -22.83 -4.01 -1.32
CA ALA A 85 -23.75 -4.67 -0.40
C ALA A 85 -23.02 -5.16 0.85
N PRO A 86 -23.66 -5.09 2.05
CA PRO A 86 -23.10 -5.74 3.24
C PRO A 86 -22.96 -7.24 3.00
N TRP A 87 -21.83 -7.82 3.45
CA TRP A 87 -21.64 -9.26 3.35
C TRP A 87 -22.67 -9.97 4.26
N PRO A 88 -23.47 -10.89 3.72
CA PRO A 88 -24.51 -11.54 4.49
C PRO A 88 -23.91 -12.47 5.56
N HIS A 89 -24.57 -12.54 6.73
CA HIS A 89 -24.23 -13.48 7.80
C HIS A 89 -22.80 -13.31 8.37
N ALA A 90 -22.19 -12.15 8.25
CA ALA A 90 -20.85 -11.87 8.80
C ALA A 90 -20.73 -12.30 10.27
N GLN A 91 -21.73 -11.98 11.10
CA GLN A 91 -21.79 -12.34 12.53
C GLN A 91 -21.87 -13.86 12.82
N GLN A 92 -22.12 -14.69 11.80
CA GLN A 92 -22.15 -16.15 11.94
C GLN A 92 -20.77 -16.80 11.72
N ILE A 93 -19.77 -16.03 11.28
CA ILE A 93 -18.42 -16.53 11.02
C ILE A 93 -17.71 -16.79 12.35
N SER A 94 -17.71 -15.80 13.23
CA SER A 94 -17.19 -15.87 14.59
C SER A 94 -17.96 -14.88 15.49
N PRO A 95 -18.12 -15.14 16.78
CA PRO A 95 -18.57 -14.13 17.72
C PRO A 95 -17.59 -12.96 17.74
N GLY A 96 -18.05 -11.76 17.38
CA GLY A 96 -17.18 -10.58 17.26
C GLY A 96 -16.41 -10.52 15.94
N PHE A 97 -16.91 -11.17 14.88
CA PHE A 97 -16.35 -11.02 13.54
C PHE A 97 -16.32 -9.53 13.12
N ASP A 98 -15.15 -9.06 12.79
CA ASP A 98 -14.87 -7.72 12.29
C ASP A 98 -13.70 -7.77 11.30
N ILE A 99 -13.48 -6.68 10.54
CA ILE A 99 -12.37 -6.58 9.59
C ILE A 99 -11.67 -5.24 9.76
N GLN A 100 -10.47 -5.28 10.31
CA GLN A 100 -9.57 -4.14 10.50
C GLN A 100 -8.66 -3.91 9.30
N CYS A 101 -8.19 -4.98 8.66
CA CYS A 101 -7.34 -4.92 7.48
C CYS A 101 -7.67 -6.05 6.50
N LEU A 102 -7.40 -5.80 5.21
CA LEU A 102 -7.66 -6.71 4.09
C LEU A 102 -6.45 -6.85 3.21
N TYR A 103 -6.21 -8.04 2.73
CA TYR A 103 -5.23 -8.32 1.68
C TYR A 103 -5.59 -9.61 0.93
N GLY A 104 -5.26 -9.71 -0.36
CA GLY A 104 -5.56 -10.93 -1.11
C GLY A 104 -4.72 -11.07 -2.36
N PHE A 105 -4.83 -12.23 -2.99
CA PHE A 105 -4.10 -12.59 -4.21
C PHE A 105 -5.03 -12.86 -5.37
N ALA A 106 -6.25 -13.26 -5.08
CA ALA A 106 -7.28 -13.61 -6.07
C ALA A 106 -8.67 -13.40 -5.46
N ARG A 107 -9.71 -13.51 -6.30
CA ARG A 107 -11.11 -13.42 -5.88
C ARG A 107 -11.49 -14.44 -4.82
N ASP A 108 -10.84 -15.59 -4.84
CA ASP A 108 -11.05 -16.75 -3.96
C ASP A 108 -9.91 -16.94 -2.94
N ASP A 109 -9.08 -15.92 -2.75
CA ASP A 109 -7.96 -15.93 -1.80
C ASP A 109 -7.80 -14.54 -1.18
N VAL A 110 -8.66 -14.23 -0.19
CA VAL A 110 -8.68 -12.95 0.52
C VAL A 110 -8.54 -13.18 2.02
N TRP A 111 -7.64 -12.44 2.63
CA TRP A 111 -7.36 -12.47 4.05
C TRP A 111 -7.90 -11.22 4.74
N GLY A 112 -8.42 -11.38 5.93
CA GLY A 112 -8.86 -10.30 6.80
C GLY A 112 -8.28 -10.45 8.19
N GLY A 113 -7.83 -9.35 8.77
CA GLY A 113 -7.40 -9.28 10.16
C GLY A 113 -8.39 -8.50 11.00
N SER A 114 -8.54 -8.88 12.25
CA SER A 114 -9.51 -8.33 13.19
C SER A 114 -8.86 -7.60 14.38
N ASP A 115 -9.67 -6.96 15.19
CA ASP A 115 -9.26 -6.39 16.48
C ASP A 115 -9.38 -7.40 17.65
N ASN A 116 -9.84 -8.62 17.37
CA ASN A 116 -10.08 -9.65 18.38
C ASN A 116 -9.06 -10.82 18.36
N GLY A 117 -7.95 -10.66 17.63
CA GLY A 117 -6.88 -11.66 17.53
C GLY A 117 -7.12 -12.75 16.50
N GLU A 118 -8.12 -12.62 15.64
CA GLU A 118 -8.41 -13.60 14.60
C GLU A 118 -7.94 -13.12 13.21
N LEU A 119 -7.39 -14.04 12.43
CA LEU A 119 -7.22 -13.89 10.99
C LEU A 119 -8.27 -14.73 10.28
N TYR A 120 -8.95 -14.13 9.36
CA TYR A 120 -9.95 -14.76 8.51
C TYR A 120 -9.43 -15.00 7.11
N HIS A 121 -9.98 -16.01 6.46
CA HIS A 121 -9.69 -16.31 5.06
C HIS A 121 -10.99 -16.58 4.28
N PHE A 122 -11.12 -15.92 3.14
CA PHE A 122 -12.16 -16.14 2.15
C PHE A 122 -11.64 -17.04 1.04
N ASN A 123 -12.31 -18.17 0.81
CA ASN A 123 -11.91 -19.17 -0.17
C ASN A 123 -12.75 -19.14 -1.46
N GLY A 124 -13.40 -18.02 -1.74
CA GLY A 124 -14.28 -17.86 -2.91
C GLY A 124 -15.76 -18.19 -2.62
N GLU A 125 -16.04 -18.89 -1.53
CA GLU A 125 -17.40 -19.27 -1.13
C GLU A 125 -17.81 -18.67 0.22
N LYS A 126 -16.90 -18.73 1.20
CA LYS A 126 -17.17 -18.28 2.57
C LYS A 126 -15.91 -17.77 3.25
N TRP A 127 -16.13 -16.87 4.19
CA TRP A 127 -15.15 -16.50 5.20
C TRP A 127 -15.12 -17.53 6.33
N SER A 128 -13.93 -17.78 6.87
CA SER A 128 -13.76 -18.65 8.04
C SER A 128 -12.55 -18.19 8.85
N VAL A 129 -12.53 -18.50 10.16
CA VAL A 129 -11.36 -18.31 11.01
C VAL A 129 -10.23 -19.21 10.48
N ALA A 130 -9.13 -18.60 10.08
CA ALA A 130 -7.94 -19.31 9.61
C ALA A 130 -6.87 -19.45 10.69
N PHE A 131 -6.80 -18.47 11.59
CA PHE A 131 -5.82 -18.47 12.67
C PHE A 131 -6.29 -17.59 13.82
N THR A 132 -5.97 -17.99 15.05
CA THR A 132 -6.19 -17.19 16.26
C THR A 132 -4.86 -16.97 16.96
N TYR A 133 -4.56 -15.72 17.27
CA TYR A 133 -3.31 -15.31 17.90
C TYR A 133 -3.55 -14.73 19.28
N SER A 134 -2.60 -14.94 20.18
CA SER A 134 -2.61 -14.35 21.51
C SER A 134 -1.17 -14.11 22.01
N ILE A 135 -1.00 -13.10 22.85
CA ILE A 135 0.25 -12.79 23.51
C ILE A 135 0.03 -12.93 25.03
N LYS A 136 0.83 -13.76 25.69
CA LYS A 136 0.66 -14.00 27.13
C LYS A 136 0.74 -12.71 27.96
N GLY A 137 -0.29 -12.43 28.75
CA GLY A 137 -0.38 -11.26 29.61
C GLY A 137 -0.77 -9.98 28.87
N MET A 138 -1.27 -10.13 27.65
CA MET A 138 -1.84 -9.06 26.85
C MET A 138 -3.30 -9.34 26.57
N GLY A 139 -4.08 -8.30 26.32
CA GLY A 139 -5.42 -8.38 25.80
C GLY A 139 -5.49 -8.96 24.39
N GLN A 140 -6.62 -8.84 23.76
CA GLN A 140 -6.78 -9.31 22.38
C GLN A 140 -5.86 -8.54 21.45
N PRO A 141 -5.07 -9.24 20.60
CA PRO A 141 -4.25 -8.59 19.59
C PRO A 141 -5.11 -7.99 18.47
N GLU A 142 -4.73 -6.81 18.04
CA GLU A 142 -5.30 -6.14 16.86
C GLU A 142 -4.39 -6.35 15.66
N PHE A 143 -4.94 -6.89 14.57
CA PHE A 143 -4.24 -7.01 13.29
C PHE A 143 -4.44 -5.73 12.49
N ILE A 144 -3.38 -4.98 12.25
CA ILE A 144 -3.44 -3.67 11.61
C ILE A 144 -3.13 -3.72 10.12
N ASN A 145 -2.25 -4.64 9.72
CA ASN A 145 -1.91 -4.80 8.31
C ASN A 145 -1.54 -6.24 7.97
N ILE A 146 -2.00 -6.69 6.82
CA ILE A 146 -1.62 -7.94 6.16
C ILE A 146 -1.04 -7.58 4.80
N TRP A 147 0.05 -8.24 4.41
CA TRP A 147 0.66 -8.07 3.10
C TRP A 147 1.47 -9.33 2.74
N GLY A 148 1.59 -9.64 1.45
CA GLY A 148 2.34 -10.81 1.03
C GLY A 148 2.89 -10.74 -0.38
N THR A 149 3.97 -11.46 -0.62
CA THR A 149 4.59 -11.62 -1.95
C THR A 149 3.88 -12.69 -2.79
N SER A 150 3.23 -13.64 -2.12
CA SER A 150 2.50 -14.74 -2.75
C SER A 150 1.50 -15.36 -1.75
N PRO A 151 0.56 -16.21 -2.21
CA PRO A 151 -0.35 -16.95 -1.33
C PRO A 151 0.33 -17.84 -0.27
N THR A 152 1.62 -18.06 -0.40
CA THR A 152 2.41 -18.88 0.53
C THR A 152 3.50 -18.09 1.25
N ASP A 153 3.48 -16.78 1.15
CA ASP A 153 4.46 -15.88 1.80
C ASP A 153 3.75 -14.59 2.20
N ILE A 154 3.11 -14.61 3.38
CA ILE A 154 2.25 -13.54 3.87
C ILE A 154 2.74 -13.10 5.25
N TYR A 155 2.75 -11.81 5.47
CA TYR A 155 3.13 -11.18 6.73
C TYR A 155 1.93 -10.45 7.33
N ALA A 156 1.82 -10.47 8.66
CA ALA A 156 0.83 -9.71 9.40
C ALA A 156 1.49 -9.02 10.59
N VAL A 157 1.12 -7.76 10.79
CA VAL A 157 1.56 -6.96 11.92
C VAL A 157 0.38 -6.38 12.66
N GLY A 158 0.63 -6.03 13.90
CA GLY A 158 -0.32 -5.40 14.79
C GLY A 158 0.24 -5.31 16.19
N TRP A 159 -0.62 -5.09 17.14
CA TRP A 159 -0.25 -4.87 18.54
C TRP A 159 -1.33 -5.34 19.52
N ALA A 160 -0.98 -5.39 20.78
CA ALA A 160 -1.89 -5.69 21.89
C ALA A 160 -1.58 -4.84 23.09
N TRP A 161 -2.61 -4.40 23.80
CA TRP A 161 -2.50 -3.73 25.10
C TRP A 161 -2.39 -4.76 26.22
N PRO A 162 -1.76 -4.42 27.35
CA PRO A 162 -1.74 -5.28 28.52
C PRO A 162 -3.14 -5.59 29.04
N ASP A 163 -3.37 -6.83 29.50
CA ASP A 163 -4.65 -7.26 30.12
C ASP A 163 -5.07 -6.40 31.31
N THR A 164 -4.10 -5.88 32.04
CA THR A 164 -4.33 -5.02 33.21
C THR A 164 -3.64 -3.69 32.98
N ALA A 165 -4.36 -2.59 33.20
CA ALA A 165 -3.85 -1.23 33.17
C ALA A 165 -2.91 -1.00 34.37
N THR A 166 -1.73 -1.59 34.37
CA THR A 166 -0.68 -1.28 35.33
C THR A 166 0.08 -0.05 34.82
N SER A 167 0.31 0.91 35.73
CA SER A 167 1.13 2.09 35.41
C SER A 167 2.48 1.66 34.84
N GLY A 168 2.80 2.11 33.63
CA GLY A 168 4.04 1.77 32.94
C GLY A 168 3.99 0.52 32.05
N ALA A 169 2.84 -0.15 31.92
CA ALA A 169 2.67 -1.20 30.93
C ALA A 169 2.59 -0.58 29.52
N SER A 170 3.37 -1.10 28.60
CA SER A 170 3.42 -0.65 27.21
C SER A 170 2.80 -1.68 26.27
N VAL A 171 2.28 -1.20 25.16
CA VAL A 171 1.84 -2.02 24.05
C VAL A 171 2.95 -2.96 23.57
N ARG A 172 2.57 -4.14 23.09
CA ARG A 172 3.47 -5.08 22.40
C ARG A 172 3.01 -5.29 20.99
N SER A 173 3.86 -4.97 20.05
CA SER A 173 3.62 -5.24 18.64
C SER A 173 4.22 -6.58 18.22
N PHE A 174 3.65 -7.14 17.18
CA PHE A 174 4.04 -8.45 16.67
C PHE A 174 4.23 -8.44 15.15
N LEU A 175 5.09 -9.34 14.69
CA LEU A 175 5.25 -9.74 13.30
C LEU A 175 4.98 -11.24 13.19
N LEU A 176 3.99 -11.59 12.37
CA LEU A 176 3.67 -12.98 12.00
C LEU A 176 4.02 -13.23 10.53
N HIS A 177 4.27 -14.49 10.21
CA HIS A 177 4.53 -14.96 8.85
C HIS A 177 3.76 -16.24 8.56
N TYR A 178 3.10 -16.32 7.41
CA TYR A 178 2.47 -17.51 6.86
C TYR A 178 3.35 -18.10 5.75
N ASP A 179 3.72 -19.37 5.91
CA ASP A 179 4.61 -20.10 5.00
C ASP A 179 3.86 -20.98 3.98
N GLY A 180 2.57 -20.69 3.76
CA GLY A 180 1.69 -21.52 2.92
C GLY A 180 1.06 -22.70 3.65
N ARG A 181 1.41 -22.93 4.93
CA ARG A 181 0.91 -24.05 5.74
C ARG A 181 0.45 -23.61 7.12
N SER A 182 1.18 -22.69 7.74
CA SER A 182 0.90 -22.24 9.10
C SER A 182 1.40 -20.83 9.34
N TRP A 183 0.69 -20.09 10.17
CA TRP A 183 1.14 -18.83 10.73
C TRP A 183 2.15 -19.07 11.86
N LYS A 184 3.24 -18.30 11.87
CA LYS A 184 4.28 -18.35 12.88
C LYS A 184 4.62 -16.94 13.36
N GLN A 185 4.79 -16.80 14.67
CA GLN A 185 5.34 -15.59 15.24
C GLN A 185 6.83 -15.49 14.92
N LEU A 186 7.23 -14.43 14.22
CA LEU A 186 8.64 -14.12 13.98
C LEU A 186 9.20 -13.22 15.07
N PHE A 187 8.42 -12.24 15.54
CA PHE A 187 8.89 -11.25 16.51
C PHE A 187 7.73 -10.71 17.35
N VAL A 188 8.06 -10.35 18.62
CA VAL A 188 7.19 -9.56 19.51
C VAL A 188 8.05 -8.53 20.21
N THR A 189 7.61 -7.28 20.20
CA THR A 189 8.33 -6.18 20.86
C THR A 189 8.16 -6.22 22.37
N ASN A 190 9.04 -5.50 23.04
CA ASN A 190 8.92 -5.17 24.48
C ASN A 190 9.14 -3.66 24.74
N PHE A 191 9.05 -2.83 23.72
CA PHE A 191 9.45 -1.43 23.76
C PHE A 191 8.38 -0.46 23.20
N GLY A 192 7.11 -0.73 23.39
CA GLY A 192 6.04 0.26 23.22
C GLY A 192 6.03 1.04 21.88
N VAL A 193 6.07 0.32 20.76
CA VAL A 193 5.88 0.86 19.41
C VAL A 193 4.74 0.10 18.77
N ASP A 194 3.80 0.80 18.17
CA ASP A 194 2.66 0.23 17.45
C ASP A 194 3.04 -0.06 16.01
N PHE A 195 3.08 -1.34 15.60
CA PHE A 195 3.34 -1.71 14.22
C PHE A 195 2.10 -1.48 13.36
N GLN A 196 2.24 -0.66 12.33
CA GLN A 196 1.15 -0.17 11.51
C GLN A 196 1.14 -0.73 10.08
N ARG A 197 2.32 -0.99 9.50
CA ARG A 197 2.46 -1.48 8.12
C ARG A 197 3.60 -2.47 8.00
N VAL A 198 3.46 -3.40 7.05
CA VAL A 198 4.52 -4.36 6.68
C VAL A 198 4.65 -4.46 5.18
N ARG A 199 5.88 -4.49 4.68
CA ARG A 199 6.23 -4.75 3.27
C ARG A 199 7.50 -5.59 3.22
N VAL A 200 7.81 -6.14 2.04
CA VAL A 200 9.09 -6.83 1.83
C VAL A 200 9.82 -6.18 0.64
N GLU A 201 11.04 -5.75 0.88
CA GLU A 201 11.92 -5.17 -0.12
C GLU A 201 13.18 -6.00 -0.23
N HIS A 202 13.40 -6.65 -1.38
CA HIS A 202 14.58 -7.50 -1.64
C HIS A 202 14.89 -8.54 -0.53
N GLY A 203 13.85 -9.12 0.08
CA GLY A 203 13.97 -10.13 1.13
C GLY A 203 14.15 -9.58 2.56
N GLU A 204 14.16 -8.27 2.72
CA GLU A 204 14.08 -7.59 4.00
C GLU A 204 12.62 -7.25 4.31
N VAL A 205 12.14 -7.61 5.49
CA VAL A 205 10.80 -7.24 5.94
C VAL A 205 10.88 -5.85 6.55
N LEU A 206 10.24 -4.88 5.91
CA LEU A 206 10.14 -3.50 6.39
C LEU A 206 8.87 -3.34 7.21
N ILE A 207 8.97 -2.69 8.35
CA ILE A 207 7.85 -2.44 9.26
C ILE A 207 7.82 -0.95 9.59
N ALA A 208 6.71 -0.29 9.28
CA ALA A 208 6.46 1.05 9.79
C ALA A 208 5.65 0.96 11.08
N GLY A 209 5.96 1.81 12.02
CA GLY A 209 5.29 1.88 13.32
C GLY A 209 5.41 3.25 13.96
N GLU A 210 4.69 3.43 15.06
CA GLU A 210 4.63 4.66 15.81
C GLU A 210 4.89 4.42 17.28
N LYS A 211 5.78 5.19 17.86
CA LYS A 211 5.97 5.27 19.29
C LYS A 211 5.17 6.44 19.83
N LEU A 212 4.10 6.13 20.55
CA LEU A 212 3.25 7.13 21.18
C LEU A 212 3.98 7.77 22.38
N GLY A 213 3.90 9.08 22.45
CA GLY A 213 4.42 9.86 23.57
C GLY A 213 4.94 11.23 23.12
N PRO A 214 4.98 12.25 24.01
CA PRO A 214 5.47 13.57 23.63
C PRO A 214 7.02 13.60 23.48
N PRO A 215 7.59 13.80 22.28
CA PRO A 215 6.90 13.83 20.97
C PRO A 215 6.62 12.42 20.43
N ASP A 216 5.56 12.29 19.64
CA ASP A 216 5.30 11.07 18.87
C ASP A 216 6.42 10.84 17.87
N THR A 217 6.74 9.58 17.64
CA THR A 217 7.91 9.24 16.83
C THR A 217 7.53 8.16 15.80
N ASN A 218 7.64 8.51 14.54
CA ASN A 218 7.49 7.57 13.43
C ASN A 218 8.77 6.75 13.29
N MET A 219 8.61 5.44 13.14
CA MET A 219 9.70 4.48 13.12
C MET A 219 9.59 3.60 11.87
N ILE A 220 10.73 3.31 11.25
CA ILE A 220 10.83 2.25 10.25
C ILE A 220 11.87 1.26 10.71
N TYR A 221 11.49 -0.01 10.69
CA TYR A 221 12.35 -1.14 11.05
C TYR A 221 12.58 -2.04 9.85
N GLY A 222 13.78 -2.63 9.80
CA GLY A 222 14.10 -3.77 8.93
C GLY A 222 14.21 -5.04 9.77
N TYR A 223 13.53 -6.11 9.32
CA TYR A 223 13.65 -7.41 9.96
C TYR A 223 14.31 -8.42 9.00
N VAL A 224 15.47 -8.92 9.41
CA VAL A 224 16.26 -9.89 8.64
C VAL A 224 16.81 -10.96 9.57
N ASN A 225 16.63 -12.24 9.26
CA ASN A 225 17.23 -13.37 9.98
C ASN A 225 17.00 -13.36 11.51
N GLY A 226 15.80 -12.98 11.95
CA GLY A 226 15.45 -12.98 13.38
C GLY A 226 15.84 -11.70 14.11
N ARG A 227 16.42 -10.73 13.44
CA ARG A 227 16.85 -9.45 14.03
C ARG A 227 16.01 -8.31 13.46
N LEU A 228 15.54 -7.45 14.36
CA LEU A 228 14.86 -6.21 14.05
C LEU A 228 15.81 -5.04 14.30
N ASP A 229 16.09 -4.27 13.25
CA ASP A 229 16.94 -3.08 13.29
C ASP A 229 16.12 -1.83 13.01
N GLU A 230 16.38 -0.75 13.73
CA GLU A 230 15.84 0.57 13.44
C GLU A 230 16.54 1.15 12.21
N LEU A 231 15.77 1.50 11.18
CA LEU A 231 16.28 2.10 9.95
C LEU A 231 16.05 3.60 9.91
N LEU A 232 14.91 4.06 10.46
CA LEU A 232 14.54 5.47 10.54
C LEU A 232 13.78 5.73 11.83
N SER A 233 14.08 6.87 12.45
CA SER A 233 13.33 7.43 13.57
C SER A 233 13.15 8.91 13.34
N LYS A 234 11.91 9.39 13.28
CA LYS A 234 11.59 10.79 13.04
C LYS A 234 10.51 11.24 14.02
N THR A 235 10.86 12.18 14.86
CA THR A 235 9.90 12.84 15.75
C THR A 235 9.00 13.76 14.94
N SER A 236 7.71 13.78 15.27
CA SER A 236 6.73 14.69 14.70
C SER A 236 5.99 15.38 15.84
N ASP A 237 5.76 16.68 15.71
CA ASP A 237 4.87 17.43 16.61
C ASP A 237 3.40 17.12 16.29
N GLU A 238 3.15 16.42 15.20
CA GLU A 238 1.84 15.99 14.73
C GLU A 238 1.88 14.46 14.54
N ALA A 239 0.93 13.77 15.16
CA ALA A 239 0.80 12.31 15.14
C ALA A 239 0.38 11.81 13.75
N TYR A 240 1.34 11.64 12.84
CA TYR A 240 1.09 11.03 11.54
C TYR A 240 1.88 9.73 11.43
N THR A 241 1.16 8.66 11.21
CA THR A 241 1.75 7.35 10.93
C THR A 241 2.46 7.37 9.59
N VAL A 242 3.67 6.87 9.52
CA VAL A 242 4.36 6.64 8.24
C VAL A 242 3.59 5.60 7.43
N TRP A 243 3.10 6.02 6.27
CA TRP A 243 2.55 5.08 5.29
C TRP A 243 3.66 4.46 4.47
N MET A 244 3.40 3.23 4.09
CA MET A 244 4.33 2.43 3.31
C MET A 244 3.53 1.63 2.28
N ASN A 245 3.78 1.86 1.00
CA ASN A 245 3.09 1.17 -0.08
C ASN A 245 4.05 0.77 -1.21
N ASP A 246 3.68 -0.31 -1.89
CA ASP A 246 4.38 -0.74 -3.09
C ASP A 246 3.92 0.07 -4.30
N VAL A 247 4.90 0.60 -5.04
CA VAL A 247 4.68 1.19 -6.36
C VAL A 247 5.64 0.51 -7.33
N GLU A 248 5.10 -0.28 -8.26
CA GLU A 248 5.89 -1.18 -9.13
C GLU A 248 6.66 -2.22 -8.29
N ASN A 249 7.98 -2.05 -8.16
CA ASN A 249 8.86 -2.96 -7.41
C ASN A 249 9.64 -2.21 -6.33
N GLU A 250 9.13 -1.10 -5.84
CA GLU A 250 9.79 -0.27 -4.84
C GLU A 250 8.80 0.09 -3.73
N VAL A 251 9.29 0.14 -2.51
CA VAL A 251 8.51 0.58 -1.36
C VAL A 251 8.65 2.09 -1.20
N TYR A 252 7.54 2.79 -1.27
CA TYR A 252 7.41 4.22 -1.10
C TYR A 252 6.95 4.52 0.32
N PHE A 253 7.51 5.58 0.89
CA PHE A 253 7.23 6.09 2.23
C PHE A 253 6.85 7.55 2.18
N ASP A 254 5.93 7.95 3.03
CA ASP A 254 5.77 9.36 3.38
C ASP A 254 6.56 9.65 4.66
N VAL A 255 7.34 10.71 4.65
CA VAL A 255 8.14 11.16 5.78
C VAL A 255 7.93 12.67 5.96
N GLY A 256 6.86 13.03 6.67
CA GLY A 256 6.41 14.43 6.79
C GLY A 256 5.78 14.92 5.49
N ASN A 257 6.36 15.95 4.84
CA ASN A 257 5.91 16.43 3.54
C ASN A 257 6.74 15.90 2.37
N THR A 258 7.59 14.89 2.61
CA THR A 258 8.42 14.23 1.58
C THR A 258 7.95 12.81 1.30
N ILE A 259 8.12 12.39 0.05
CA ILE A 259 7.94 11.01 -0.37
C ILE A 259 9.31 10.46 -0.68
N GLU A 260 9.63 9.32 -0.09
CA GLU A 260 10.92 8.66 -0.18
C GLU A 260 10.74 7.21 -0.64
N ILE A 261 11.79 6.61 -1.19
CA ILE A 261 11.90 5.18 -1.47
C ILE A 261 13.05 4.59 -0.68
N TYR A 262 12.88 3.35 -0.25
CA TYR A 262 13.94 2.61 0.40
C TYR A 262 14.64 1.68 -0.59
N ARG A 263 15.96 1.69 -0.58
CA ARG A 263 16.77 0.78 -1.38
C ARG A 263 18.05 0.41 -0.63
N ARG A 264 18.22 -0.87 -0.32
CA ARG A 264 19.47 -1.42 0.22
C ARG A 264 20.02 -0.64 1.43
N GLY A 265 19.20 -0.39 2.41
CA GLY A 265 19.60 0.30 3.65
C GLY A 265 19.58 1.83 3.59
N HIS A 266 19.10 2.43 2.50
CA HIS A 266 19.09 3.89 2.34
C HIS A 266 17.74 4.40 1.87
N PHE A 267 17.36 5.58 2.38
CA PHE A 267 16.19 6.34 1.92
C PHE A 267 16.61 7.36 0.88
N PHE A 268 15.86 7.45 -0.21
CA PHE A 268 16.09 8.39 -1.30
C PHE A 268 14.85 9.23 -1.51
N PRO A 269 14.94 10.57 -1.45
CA PRO A 269 13.81 11.45 -1.71
C PRO A 269 13.38 11.34 -3.17
N VAL A 270 12.08 11.17 -3.38
CA VAL A 270 11.43 11.16 -4.69
C VAL A 270 10.83 12.52 -4.98
N MET A 271 10.16 13.09 -3.95
CA MET A 271 9.39 14.33 -4.10
C MET A 271 9.21 14.98 -2.72
N ALA A 272 9.17 16.31 -2.72
CA ALA A 272 8.71 17.09 -1.58
C ALA A 272 7.48 17.91 -2.01
N LEU A 273 6.47 17.96 -1.16
CA LEU A 273 5.33 18.84 -1.29
C LEU A 273 5.61 20.19 -0.57
N PRO A 274 4.87 21.25 -0.92
CA PRO A 274 4.94 22.51 -0.15
C PRO A 274 4.61 22.28 1.32
N ASP A 275 5.18 23.10 2.21
CA ASP A 275 4.94 23.02 3.67
C ASP A 275 3.48 23.22 4.08
N SER A 276 2.64 23.74 3.19
CA SER A 276 1.19 23.85 3.40
C SER A 276 0.43 22.52 3.21
N GLU A 277 1.10 21.48 2.74
CA GLU A 277 0.52 20.17 2.48
C GLU A 277 1.17 19.13 3.42
N THR A 278 0.36 18.46 4.21
CA THR A 278 0.83 17.31 4.99
C THR A 278 0.49 16.03 4.24
N VAL A 279 1.51 15.22 3.93
CA VAL A 279 1.32 13.90 3.33
C VAL A 279 0.89 12.93 4.41
N VAL A 280 -0.19 12.21 4.15
CA VAL A 280 -0.73 11.16 5.03
C VAL A 280 -0.81 9.81 4.33
N GLY A 281 -0.14 9.68 3.20
CA GLY A 281 0.01 8.44 2.46
C GLY A 281 0.37 8.67 1.00
N VAL A 282 0.95 7.65 0.39
CA VAL A 282 1.28 7.59 -1.02
C VAL A 282 1.00 6.21 -1.57
N SER A 283 0.43 6.15 -2.76
CA SER A 283 0.30 4.92 -3.54
C SER A 283 0.50 5.22 -5.03
N GLY A 284 0.53 4.21 -5.88
CA GLY A 284 0.69 4.47 -7.30
C GLY A 284 0.71 3.20 -8.14
N ARG A 285 0.48 3.37 -9.45
CA ARG A 285 0.62 2.29 -10.41
C ARG A 285 2.03 2.20 -10.99
N ASN A 286 2.74 3.33 -11.00
CA ASN A 286 4.15 3.45 -11.35
C ASN A 286 4.68 4.82 -10.91
N LYS A 287 5.98 5.04 -11.02
CA LYS A 287 6.65 6.29 -10.60
C LYS A 287 6.17 7.57 -11.29
N ASN A 288 5.44 7.48 -12.40
CA ASN A 288 4.82 8.60 -13.11
C ASN A 288 3.30 8.64 -12.93
N ASP A 289 2.76 7.90 -11.97
CA ASP A 289 1.34 7.77 -11.71
C ASP A 289 1.13 7.50 -10.22
N LEU A 290 1.44 8.54 -9.41
CA LEU A 290 1.36 8.49 -7.95
C LEU A 290 0.14 9.24 -7.44
N PHE A 291 -0.54 8.65 -6.46
CA PHE A 291 -1.62 9.24 -5.69
C PHE A 291 -1.09 9.56 -4.30
N ILE A 292 -1.19 10.83 -3.93
CA ILE A 292 -0.62 11.35 -2.69
C ILE A 292 -1.78 11.86 -1.85
N TYR A 293 -1.94 11.32 -0.67
CA TYR A 293 -3.01 11.65 0.24
C TYR A 293 -2.58 12.79 1.13
N THR A 294 -3.44 13.80 1.25
CA THR A 294 -3.28 14.95 2.15
C THR A 294 -4.62 15.25 2.81
N PHE A 295 -4.65 16.07 3.85
CA PHE A 295 -5.92 16.49 4.44
C PHE A 295 -6.82 17.25 3.46
N GLY A 296 -6.24 17.90 2.45
CA GLY A 296 -7.00 18.61 1.39
C GLY A 296 -7.59 17.66 0.33
N GLY A 297 -7.24 16.38 0.34
CA GLY A 297 -7.72 15.39 -0.63
C GLY A 297 -6.62 14.54 -1.26
N VAL A 298 -6.86 14.10 -2.49
CA VAL A 298 -5.94 13.28 -3.27
C VAL A 298 -5.24 14.12 -4.32
N LEU A 299 -3.94 14.33 -4.15
CA LEU A 299 -3.05 14.87 -5.17
C LEU A 299 -2.63 13.74 -6.11
N HIS A 300 -2.43 14.07 -7.37
CA HIS A 300 -1.97 13.13 -8.37
C HIS A 300 -0.74 13.67 -9.10
N TYR A 301 0.37 12.92 -9.03
CA TYR A 301 1.56 13.16 -9.83
C TYR A 301 1.52 12.29 -11.10
N ASN A 302 1.61 12.93 -12.26
CA ASN A 302 1.52 12.27 -13.56
C ASN A 302 2.87 12.11 -14.27
N GLY A 303 3.97 12.19 -13.54
CA GLY A 303 5.31 12.17 -14.11
C GLY A 303 5.83 13.55 -14.55
N THR A 304 4.99 14.57 -14.53
CA THR A 304 5.36 15.94 -14.97
C THR A 304 5.01 16.99 -13.91
N ASN A 305 3.81 16.91 -13.37
CA ASN A 305 3.32 17.84 -12.36
C ASN A 305 2.35 17.18 -11.40
N THR A 306 2.13 17.84 -10.27
CA THR A 306 1.17 17.43 -9.23
C THR A 306 -0.04 18.35 -9.26
N THR A 307 -1.24 17.79 -9.17
CA THR A 307 -2.50 18.54 -9.05
C THR A 307 -3.53 17.72 -8.27
N TYR A 308 -4.45 18.42 -7.63
CA TYR A 308 -5.56 17.72 -6.97
C TYR A 308 -6.43 16.98 -7.98
N LEU A 309 -6.59 15.69 -7.77
CA LEU A 309 -7.51 14.84 -8.50
C LEU A 309 -8.89 14.80 -7.84
N LEU A 310 -8.88 14.81 -6.51
CA LEU A 310 -10.05 14.86 -5.66
C LEU A 310 -9.77 15.84 -4.51
N ARG A 311 -10.67 16.80 -4.30
CA ARG A 311 -10.64 17.67 -3.12
C ARG A 311 -11.71 17.24 -2.14
N ILE A 312 -11.32 17.20 -0.88
CA ILE A 312 -12.25 16.95 0.22
C ILE A 312 -12.62 18.29 0.83
N PRO A 313 -13.89 18.48 1.20
CA PRO A 313 -14.32 19.70 1.92
C PRO A 313 -13.48 19.91 3.19
N GLU A 314 -13.13 21.17 3.48
CA GLU A 314 -12.32 21.56 4.65
C GLU A 314 -12.93 21.14 5.99
N ASP A 315 -14.19 20.81 5.97
CA ASP A 315 -14.95 20.38 7.13
C ASP A 315 -14.98 18.85 7.34
N MET A 316 -14.21 18.10 6.56
CA MET A 316 -13.91 16.67 6.71
C MET A 316 -12.39 16.40 6.85
N PRO A 317 -11.65 17.15 7.70
CA PRO A 317 -10.18 17.19 7.66
C PRO A 317 -9.51 15.87 8.10
N ASP A 318 -10.18 15.04 8.89
CA ASP A 318 -9.60 13.87 9.53
C ASP A 318 -9.94 12.54 8.82
N SER A 319 -10.28 12.61 7.55
CA SER A 319 -10.67 11.42 6.80
C SER A 319 -9.44 10.61 6.36
N PRO A 320 -9.16 9.47 6.96
CA PRO A 320 -8.11 8.59 6.47
C PRO A 320 -8.54 8.04 5.11
N PHE A 321 -7.64 8.15 4.17
CA PHE A 321 -7.84 7.53 2.87
C PHE A 321 -7.40 6.07 2.93
N ARG A 322 -8.23 5.22 2.34
CA ARG A 322 -7.84 3.90 1.87
C ARG A 322 -8.12 3.85 0.39
N GLU A 323 -7.28 3.16 -0.33
CA GLU A 323 -7.37 3.13 -1.78
C GLU A 323 -7.29 1.72 -2.33
N MET A 324 -7.93 1.56 -3.48
CA MET A 324 -7.70 0.42 -4.36
C MET A 324 -7.49 0.92 -5.77
N LEU A 325 -6.32 0.64 -6.33
CA LEU A 325 -5.92 1.12 -7.65
C LEU A 325 -5.92 -0.02 -8.66
N PHE A 326 -6.76 0.11 -9.68
CA PHE A 326 -6.75 -0.76 -10.85
C PHE A 326 -6.20 0.00 -12.07
N LYS A 327 -5.93 -0.70 -13.15
CA LYS A 327 -5.38 -0.10 -14.38
C LYS A 327 -6.16 1.12 -14.86
N ASN A 328 -7.50 1.07 -14.87
CA ASN A 328 -8.37 2.13 -15.39
C ASN A 328 -9.40 2.62 -14.38
N GLN A 329 -9.35 2.15 -13.15
CA GLN A 329 -10.29 2.52 -12.10
C GLN A 329 -9.56 2.72 -10.78
N VAL A 330 -10.15 3.56 -9.94
CA VAL A 330 -9.64 3.84 -8.58
C VAL A 330 -10.81 3.94 -7.62
N PHE A 331 -10.60 3.46 -6.41
CA PHE A 331 -11.54 3.61 -5.29
C PHE A 331 -10.81 4.31 -4.16
N PHE A 332 -11.43 5.33 -3.58
CA PHE A 332 -10.93 6.03 -2.39
C PHE A 332 -12.02 6.06 -1.34
N THR A 333 -11.68 5.67 -0.12
CA THR A 333 -12.59 5.77 1.01
C THR A 333 -12.41 7.10 1.73
N VAL A 334 -13.51 7.72 2.12
CA VAL A 334 -13.53 8.95 2.91
C VAL A 334 -14.57 8.82 4.01
N TRP A 335 -14.24 9.23 5.22
CA TRP A 335 -15.21 9.27 6.32
C TRP A 335 -15.94 10.60 6.35
N ASP A 336 -17.27 10.56 6.30
CA ASP A 336 -18.11 11.72 6.54
C ASP A 336 -18.58 11.74 8.00
N VAL A 337 -17.79 12.36 8.85
CA VAL A 337 -18.09 12.48 10.28
C VAL A 337 -19.21 13.48 10.59
N LYS A 338 -19.59 14.35 9.64
CA LYS A 338 -20.63 15.37 9.83
C LYS A 338 -22.03 14.84 9.70
N SER A 339 -22.26 13.97 8.74
CA SER A 339 -23.61 13.41 8.50
C SER A 339 -23.99 12.28 9.45
N GLY A 340 -23.13 12.01 10.46
CA GLY A 340 -23.21 10.84 11.33
C GLY A 340 -22.59 9.66 10.64
N VAL A 341 -21.45 9.22 10.99
CA VAL A 341 -20.62 8.12 10.53
C VAL A 341 -21.06 7.47 9.21
N THR A 342 -20.84 8.17 8.12
CA THR A 342 -21.10 7.68 6.78
C THR A 342 -19.77 7.48 6.06
N ASN A 343 -19.59 6.35 5.40
CA ASN A 343 -18.42 6.11 4.57
C ASN A 343 -18.75 6.43 3.12
N LEU A 344 -17.97 7.28 2.50
CA LEU A 344 -18.07 7.61 1.10
C LEU A 344 -16.99 6.83 0.33
N ILE A 345 -17.41 6.17 -0.75
CA ILE A 345 -16.47 5.54 -1.68
C ILE A 345 -16.50 6.35 -2.99
N TYR A 346 -15.43 7.08 -3.23
CA TYR A 346 -15.21 7.75 -4.52
C TYR A 346 -14.68 6.72 -5.51
N HIS A 347 -15.47 6.43 -6.53
CA HIS A 347 -15.11 5.50 -7.59
C HIS A 347 -14.84 6.29 -8.87
N GLY A 348 -13.59 6.29 -9.31
CA GLY A 348 -13.12 6.96 -10.53
C GLY A 348 -12.89 5.97 -11.65
N VAL A 349 -13.45 6.23 -12.83
CA VAL A 349 -13.26 5.43 -14.04
C VAL A 349 -12.63 6.29 -15.13
N LEU A 350 -11.48 5.88 -15.65
CA LEU A 350 -10.80 6.58 -16.75
C LEU A 350 -11.62 6.47 -18.04
N ALA A 351 -11.68 7.57 -18.78
CA ALA A 351 -12.35 7.59 -20.09
C ALA A 351 -11.73 6.56 -21.05
N ASP A 352 -12.60 5.88 -21.80
CA ASP A 352 -12.16 4.93 -22.83
C ASP A 352 -11.65 5.68 -24.07
N THR A 353 -10.33 5.70 -24.25
CA THR A 353 -9.68 6.38 -25.38
C THR A 353 -9.81 5.63 -26.70
N THR A 354 -10.29 4.39 -26.70
CA THR A 354 -10.43 3.60 -27.95
C THR A 354 -11.66 4.00 -28.76
N LYS A 355 -12.64 4.69 -28.14
CA LYS A 355 -13.87 5.12 -28.80
C LYS A 355 -13.78 6.45 -29.56
N THR A 356 -12.66 7.17 -29.45
CA THR A 356 -12.53 8.53 -30.03
C THR A 356 -12.10 8.55 -31.51
N ASN A 357 -11.79 7.41 -32.12
CA ASN A 357 -11.27 7.33 -33.50
C ASN A 357 -12.30 6.95 -34.60
N HIS A 358 -13.59 7.08 -34.34
CA HIS A 358 -14.63 6.74 -35.35
C HIS A 358 -15.61 7.88 -35.68
N ILE A 359 -15.16 9.14 -35.58
CA ILE A 359 -15.90 10.27 -36.14
C ILE A 359 -14.92 11.07 -36.99
N GLN A 360 -14.74 10.64 -38.23
CA GLN A 360 -14.32 11.46 -39.37
C GLN A 360 -15.23 11.15 -40.55
#